data_b0635aaf49b67d8aa57b504c2ae489af
#
_entry.id   b0635aaf49b67d8aa57b504c2ae489af
#
_cell.length_a   1.000
_cell.length_b   1.000
_cell.length_c   1.000
_cell.angle_alpha   90.00
_cell.angle_beta   90.00
_cell.angle_gamma   90.00
#
_symmetry.space_group_name_H-M   'P 1'
#
loop_
_entity.id
_entity.type
_entity.pdbx_description
1 polymer ?
#
loop_
_entity_poly.entity_id
_entity_poly.type
_entity_poly.pdbx_seq_one_letter_code
_entity_poly.pdbx_strand_id
1 'polypeptide(L)'
;MEENNTVYAVEENEKGMTLSHYLHLRSRTLTPAEARTLLQPIMEGVALLHTSGLIHRGICPDNILLPIDGTARLTGYGTLALRTGGSELKSQLYPGYAAPEQYSAAEFSGRYTDVYALAAVCYRMVTGQTPVAAPQRKVRDSLESAHSLEAGVPTWFSQVLACAMRLDPAKRMQTVPELMSALTDPNVANAMFERGDNQISTRKIMAVSLVVIFVLVVLLLWSLAGGSRDGGTPSATPQPTAAAAAGENTEAATVPNLVGLRYT
;
A
#
# COMPACT_ATOMS: atom_id res chain seq x y z
N MET A 1 -20.58 -11.06 27.07
CA MET A 1 -21.90 -11.63 27.39
C MET A 1 -22.40 -12.35 26.15
N GLU A 2 -22.93 -13.55 26.31
CA GLU A 2 -23.58 -14.29 25.23
C GLU A 2 -25.07 -14.42 25.57
N GLU A 3 -25.91 -14.00 24.65
CA GLU A 3 -27.36 -14.09 24.77
C GLU A 3 -27.97 -14.18 23.36
N ASN A 4 -29.01 -14.98 23.20
CA ASN A 4 -29.67 -15.17 21.89
C ASN A 4 -28.73 -15.62 20.75
N ASN A 5 -27.76 -16.48 21.04
CA ASN A 5 -26.74 -16.93 20.09
C ASN A 5 -25.88 -15.78 19.50
N THR A 6 -25.72 -14.70 20.24
CA THR A 6 -24.99 -13.49 19.83
C THR A 6 -24.04 -13.07 20.94
N VAL A 7 -22.85 -12.60 20.58
CA VAL A 7 -21.85 -12.05 21.49
C VAL A 7 -22.03 -10.52 21.53
N TYR A 8 -22.15 -9.99 22.73
CA TYR A 8 -22.25 -8.55 22.95
C TYR A 8 -20.97 -8.03 23.58
N ALA A 9 -20.39 -6.99 22.98
CA ALA A 9 -19.39 -6.17 23.63
C ALA A 9 -20.09 -5.01 24.35
N VAL A 10 -19.86 -4.90 25.64
CA VAL A 10 -20.42 -3.81 26.47
C VAL A 10 -19.29 -2.84 26.75
N GLU A 11 -19.45 -1.62 26.30
CA GLU A 11 -18.51 -0.53 26.52
C GLU A 11 -19.17 0.57 27.38
N GLU A 12 -18.35 1.36 28.07
CA GLU A 12 -18.83 2.51 28.84
C GLU A 12 -19.41 3.56 27.87
N ASN A 13 -20.60 4.05 28.17
CA ASN A 13 -21.24 5.09 27.35
C ASN A 13 -20.72 6.48 27.75
N GLU A 14 -19.77 6.99 27.00
CA GLU A 14 -19.25 8.34 27.19
C GLU A 14 -20.12 9.38 26.49
N LYS A 15 -20.40 10.48 27.22
CA LYS A 15 -21.11 11.62 26.64
C LYS A 15 -20.16 12.40 25.73
N GLY A 16 -20.56 12.55 24.48
CA GLY A 16 -19.77 13.26 23.48
C GLY A 16 -20.39 13.12 22.10
N MET A 17 -19.65 13.52 21.09
CA MET A 17 -20.03 13.32 19.69
C MET A 17 -18.90 12.65 18.93
N THR A 18 -19.22 11.97 17.82
CA THR A 18 -18.20 11.44 16.94
C THR A 18 -17.49 12.56 16.18
N LEU A 19 -16.25 12.31 15.77
CA LEU A 19 -15.51 13.24 14.90
C LEU A 19 -16.27 13.46 13.58
N SER A 20 -16.95 12.45 13.07
CA SER A 20 -17.80 12.56 11.88
C SER A 20 -18.89 13.62 12.07
N HIS A 21 -19.62 13.57 13.18
CA HIS A 21 -20.65 14.55 13.50
C HIS A 21 -20.06 15.95 13.73
N TYR A 22 -18.95 16.04 14.44
CA TYR A 22 -18.24 17.30 14.66
C TYR A 22 -17.82 17.97 13.35
N LEU A 23 -17.24 17.20 12.42
CA LEU A 23 -16.84 17.72 11.11
C LEU A 23 -18.04 18.15 10.26
N HIS A 24 -19.19 17.48 10.41
CA HIS A 24 -20.43 17.85 9.72
C HIS A 24 -21.01 19.18 10.21
N LEU A 25 -20.90 19.44 11.52
CA LEU A 25 -21.41 20.68 12.12
C LEU A 25 -20.54 21.91 11.83
N ARG A 26 -19.30 21.72 11.42
CA ARG A 26 -18.39 22.84 11.16
C ARG A 26 -18.64 23.45 9.79
N SER A 27 -18.59 24.77 9.72
CA SER A 27 -18.68 25.54 8.48
C SER A 27 -17.34 25.64 7.73
N ARG A 28 -16.22 25.24 8.37
CA ARG A 28 -14.87 25.28 7.79
C ARG A 28 -14.09 23.98 8.07
N THR A 29 -13.10 23.70 7.26
CA THR A 29 -12.09 22.68 7.48
C THR A 29 -11.24 22.99 8.72
N LEU A 30 -10.54 21.98 9.25
CA LEU A 30 -9.55 22.20 10.28
C LEU A 30 -8.21 22.61 9.64
N THR A 31 -7.50 23.48 10.32
CA THR A 31 -6.10 23.75 9.97
C THR A 31 -5.23 22.51 10.27
N PRO A 32 -4.07 22.37 9.62
CA PRO A 32 -3.12 21.29 9.94
C PRO A 32 -2.76 21.21 11.42
N ALA A 33 -2.64 22.35 12.11
CA ALA A 33 -2.34 22.41 13.53
C ALA A 33 -3.52 21.88 14.38
N GLU A 34 -4.76 22.31 14.08
CA GLU A 34 -5.96 21.82 14.77
C GLU A 34 -6.13 20.31 14.55
N ALA A 35 -5.95 19.83 13.30
CA ALA A 35 -6.07 18.42 12.97
C ALA A 35 -5.05 17.58 13.73
N ARG A 36 -3.79 18.02 13.79
CA ARG A 36 -2.72 17.36 14.53
C ARG A 36 -3.02 17.30 16.03
N THR A 37 -3.40 18.42 16.64
CA THR A 37 -3.74 18.49 18.07
C THR A 37 -4.86 17.53 18.43
N LEU A 38 -5.90 17.45 17.58
CA LEU A 38 -7.04 16.57 17.83
C LEU A 38 -6.65 15.08 17.66
N LEU A 39 -5.83 14.75 16.65
CA LEU A 39 -5.43 13.37 16.38
C LEU A 39 -4.28 12.87 17.26
N GLN A 40 -3.52 13.74 17.90
CA GLN A 40 -2.36 13.36 18.70
C GLN A 40 -2.69 12.26 19.73
N PRO A 41 -3.71 12.39 20.62
CA PRO A 41 -4.03 11.36 21.60
C PRO A 41 -4.48 10.05 20.95
N ILE A 42 -5.14 10.12 19.80
CA ILE A 42 -5.51 8.93 19.04
C ILE A 42 -4.27 8.23 18.50
N MET A 43 -3.34 8.95 17.92
CA MET A 43 -2.08 8.40 17.39
C MET A 43 -1.21 7.79 18.50
N GLU A 44 -1.13 8.44 19.65
CA GLU A 44 -0.43 7.91 20.83
C GLU A 44 -1.06 6.59 21.31
N GLY A 45 -2.40 6.55 21.40
CA GLY A 45 -3.14 5.35 21.77
C GLY A 45 -2.94 4.21 20.77
N VAL A 46 -2.97 4.49 19.46
CA VAL A 46 -2.71 3.49 18.42
C VAL A 46 -1.25 3.03 18.44
N ALA A 47 -0.29 3.92 18.68
CA ALA A 47 1.11 3.54 18.83
C ALA A 47 1.30 2.57 20.01
N LEU A 48 0.64 2.82 21.15
CA LEU A 48 0.64 1.92 22.29
C LEU A 48 -0.03 0.57 21.96
N LEU A 49 -1.18 0.58 21.29
CA LEU A 49 -1.86 -0.62 20.82
C LEU A 49 -0.92 -1.50 19.96
N HIS A 50 -0.14 -0.85 19.07
CA HIS A 50 0.83 -1.53 18.22
C HIS A 50 2.00 -2.16 18.99
N THR A 51 2.36 -1.65 20.18
CA THR A 51 3.38 -2.31 21.02
C THR A 51 2.89 -3.65 21.55
N SER A 52 1.58 -3.81 21.73
CA SER A 52 0.94 -5.06 22.14
C SER A 52 0.65 -6.01 20.97
N GLY A 53 1.11 -5.68 19.76
CA GLY A 53 0.88 -6.49 18.56
C GLY A 53 -0.52 -6.41 17.97
N LEU A 54 -1.36 -5.50 18.47
CA LEU A 54 -2.74 -5.32 17.99
C LEU A 54 -2.82 -4.25 16.91
N ILE A 55 -3.62 -4.48 15.89
CA ILE A 55 -3.90 -3.55 14.79
C ILE A 55 -5.40 -3.22 14.84
N HIS A 56 -5.74 -1.93 14.85
CA HIS A 56 -7.12 -1.50 15.02
C HIS A 56 -7.99 -1.73 13.76
N ARG A 57 -7.46 -1.45 12.55
CA ARG A 57 -8.12 -1.69 11.24
C ARG A 57 -9.44 -0.96 10.99
N GLY A 58 -9.90 -0.13 11.89
CA GLY A 58 -11.19 0.56 11.78
C GLY A 58 -11.14 2.02 12.20
N ILE A 59 -10.00 2.67 12.04
CA ILE A 59 -9.85 4.08 12.33
C ILE A 59 -10.60 4.87 11.26
N CYS A 60 -11.65 5.57 11.68
CA CYS A 60 -12.47 6.45 10.84
C CYS A 60 -13.12 7.50 11.73
N PRO A 61 -13.69 8.58 11.19
CA PRO A 61 -14.31 9.63 11.99
C PRO A 61 -15.47 9.16 12.85
N ASP A 62 -16.17 8.07 12.48
CA ASP A 62 -17.29 7.53 13.26
C ASP A 62 -16.81 6.76 14.50
N ASN A 63 -15.59 6.25 14.48
CA ASN A 63 -14.96 5.53 15.59
C ASN A 63 -14.04 6.43 16.44
N ILE A 64 -14.05 7.73 16.23
CA ILE A 64 -13.35 8.70 17.06
C ILE A 64 -14.39 9.51 17.82
N LEU A 65 -14.39 9.35 19.14
CA LEU A 65 -15.26 10.08 20.05
C LEU A 65 -14.57 11.34 20.57
N LEU A 66 -15.30 12.43 20.59
CA LEU A 66 -14.92 13.70 21.19
C LEU A 66 -15.79 13.90 22.44
N PRO A 67 -15.29 13.52 23.63
CA PRO A 67 -16.01 13.73 24.88
C PRO A 67 -16.19 15.24 25.19
N ILE A 68 -17.20 15.58 25.97
CA ILE A 68 -17.49 16.99 26.32
C ILE A 68 -16.37 17.59 27.17
N ASP A 69 -15.73 16.78 27.99
CA ASP A 69 -14.79 17.16 29.04
C ASP A 69 -13.39 16.62 28.85
N GLY A 70 -13.09 16.04 27.68
CA GLY A 70 -11.89 15.25 27.55
C GLY A 70 -11.19 15.25 26.21
N THR A 71 -10.19 14.42 26.20
CA THR A 71 -9.32 14.15 25.07
C THR A 71 -10.00 13.19 24.11
N ALA A 72 -9.82 13.39 22.80
CA ALA A 72 -10.34 12.49 21.76
C ALA A 72 -9.97 11.03 22.04
N ARG A 73 -10.92 10.12 21.87
CA ARG A 73 -10.77 8.69 22.14
C ARG A 73 -11.12 7.85 20.93
N LEU A 74 -10.38 6.78 20.73
CA LEU A 74 -10.67 5.80 19.69
C LEU A 74 -11.58 4.72 20.29
N THR A 75 -12.61 4.34 19.55
CA THR A 75 -13.61 3.33 19.92
C THR A 75 -13.70 2.22 18.86
N GLY A 76 -14.57 1.24 19.07
CA GLY A 76 -14.82 0.20 18.07
C GLY A 76 -13.88 -1.00 18.15
N TYR A 77 -13.26 -1.24 19.27
CA TYR A 77 -12.34 -2.39 19.47
C TYR A 77 -13.07 -3.75 19.39
N GLY A 78 -14.36 -3.80 19.72
CA GLY A 78 -15.15 -5.05 19.74
C GLY A 78 -15.34 -5.71 18.38
N THR A 79 -15.10 -4.99 17.28
CA THR A 79 -15.32 -5.49 15.90
C THR A 79 -14.05 -5.66 15.08
N LEU A 80 -12.90 -5.72 15.75
CA LEU A 80 -11.58 -5.86 15.09
C LEU A 80 -11.50 -7.03 14.10
N ALA A 81 -12.07 -8.17 14.45
CA ALA A 81 -12.06 -9.39 13.65
C ALA A 81 -12.84 -9.25 12.32
N LEU A 82 -13.83 -8.33 12.27
CA LEU A 82 -14.69 -8.13 11.11
C LEU A 82 -14.11 -7.16 10.06
N ARG A 83 -12.95 -6.57 10.34
CA ARG A 83 -12.38 -5.48 9.54
C ARG A 83 -11.37 -5.95 8.49
N THR A 84 -11.58 -7.17 8.00
CA THR A 84 -10.78 -7.74 6.91
C THR A 84 -11.73 -8.34 5.88
N GLY A 85 -11.46 -8.14 4.61
CA GLY A 85 -12.19 -8.83 3.54
C GLY A 85 -12.00 -10.35 3.66
N GLY A 86 -13.03 -11.13 3.32
CA GLY A 86 -12.96 -12.58 3.31
C GLY A 86 -13.19 -13.27 4.66
N SER A 87 -13.67 -12.55 5.68
CA SER A 87 -14.25 -13.21 6.86
C SER A 87 -15.60 -13.86 6.50
N GLU A 88 -15.98 -14.95 7.17
CA GLU A 88 -17.31 -15.58 7.02
C GLU A 88 -18.44 -14.63 7.40
N LEU A 89 -18.13 -13.59 8.17
CA LEU A 89 -19.05 -12.54 8.55
C LEU A 89 -18.94 -11.35 7.59
N LYS A 90 -20.00 -10.56 7.48
CA LYS A 90 -20.01 -9.35 6.67
C LYS A 90 -18.90 -8.40 7.12
N SER A 91 -17.96 -8.14 6.22
CA SER A 91 -16.81 -7.27 6.51
C SER A 91 -17.27 -5.85 6.83
N GLN A 92 -16.81 -5.31 7.96
CA GLN A 92 -17.04 -3.93 8.36
C GLN A 92 -15.87 -3.06 7.90
N LEU A 93 -15.90 -2.67 6.63
CA LEU A 93 -14.91 -1.77 6.03
C LEU A 93 -15.49 -0.36 5.92
N TYR A 94 -14.61 0.62 6.14
CA TYR A 94 -14.97 2.04 6.07
C TYR A 94 -14.42 2.66 4.78
N PRO A 95 -15.24 2.85 3.72
CA PRO A 95 -14.77 3.37 2.45
C PRO A 95 -14.05 4.72 2.61
N GLY A 96 -12.92 4.88 1.96
CA GLY A 96 -12.04 6.05 2.07
C GLY A 96 -11.02 5.95 3.21
N TYR A 97 -11.32 5.23 4.29
CA TYR A 97 -10.44 5.08 5.45
C TYR A 97 -9.79 3.69 5.53
N ALA A 98 -10.48 2.66 5.06
CA ALA A 98 -9.93 1.31 5.01
C ALA A 98 -8.79 1.21 3.99
N ALA A 99 -7.66 0.68 4.42
CA ALA A 99 -6.47 0.50 3.60
C ALA A 99 -6.67 -0.59 2.52
N PRO A 100 -5.92 -0.55 1.40
CA PRO A 100 -6.08 -1.47 0.27
C PRO A 100 -6.01 -2.95 0.64
N GLU A 101 -5.14 -3.30 1.57
CA GLU A 101 -4.93 -4.66 2.05
C GLU A 101 -6.12 -5.23 2.81
N GLN A 102 -6.98 -4.38 3.40
CA GLN A 102 -8.17 -4.83 4.13
C GLN A 102 -9.27 -5.36 3.21
N TYR A 103 -9.21 -5.07 1.92
CA TYR A 103 -10.18 -5.54 0.93
C TYR A 103 -9.85 -6.94 0.37
N SER A 104 -8.75 -7.53 0.81
CA SER A 104 -8.28 -8.85 0.37
C SER A 104 -7.99 -9.76 1.55
N ALA A 105 -8.52 -10.99 1.52
CA ALA A 105 -8.19 -12.01 2.52
C ALA A 105 -6.74 -12.53 2.40
N ALA A 106 -6.11 -12.34 1.23
CA ALA A 106 -4.75 -12.78 0.96
C ALA A 106 -3.68 -11.77 1.41
N GLU A 107 -4.07 -10.53 1.73
CA GLU A 107 -3.15 -9.48 2.14
C GLU A 107 -3.17 -9.32 3.67
N PHE A 108 -1.99 -9.22 4.27
CA PHE A 108 -1.88 -9.04 5.72
C PHE A 108 -2.03 -7.57 6.12
N SER A 109 -2.79 -7.34 7.19
CA SER A 109 -2.84 -6.04 7.87
C SER A 109 -1.68 -5.90 8.83
N GLY A 110 -1.06 -4.72 8.87
CA GLY A 110 0.04 -4.39 9.75
C GLY A 110 -0.14 -2.99 10.37
N ARG A 111 0.86 -2.53 11.10
CA ARG A 111 0.86 -1.16 11.67
C ARG A 111 0.62 -0.09 10.60
N TYR A 112 1.14 -0.30 9.41
CA TYR A 112 0.95 0.54 8.23
C TYR A 112 -0.52 0.65 7.76
N THR A 113 -1.38 -0.29 8.14
CA THR A 113 -2.82 -0.26 7.86
C THR A 113 -3.49 0.86 8.66
N ASP A 114 -3.15 0.98 9.94
CA ASP A 114 -3.67 2.05 10.79
C ASP A 114 -3.04 3.41 10.44
N VAL A 115 -1.78 3.43 9.97
CA VAL A 115 -1.14 4.65 9.44
C VAL A 115 -1.93 5.21 8.25
N TYR A 116 -2.35 4.35 7.31
CA TYR A 116 -3.21 4.76 6.20
C TYR A 116 -4.51 5.40 6.71
N ALA A 117 -5.18 4.74 7.63
CA ALA A 117 -6.46 5.19 8.16
C ALA A 117 -6.35 6.52 8.92
N LEU A 118 -5.31 6.69 9.74
CA LEU A 118 -5.02 7.95 10.45
C LEU A 118 -4.77 9.11 9.47
N ALA A 119 -3.99 8.86 8.42
CA ALA A 119 -3.73 9.86 7.38
C ALA A 119 -5.01 10.20 6.60
N ALA A 120 -5.87 9.22 6.33
CA ALA A 120 -7.16 9.42 5.66
C ALA A 120 -8.13 10.26 6.53
N VAL A 121 -8.15 10.04 7.83
CA VAL A 121 -8.90 10.88 8.78
C VAL A 121 -8.34 12.30 8.80
N CYS A 122 -7.02 12.46 8.88
CA CYS A 122 -6.37 13.76 8.83
C CYS A 122 -6.68 14.50 7.52
N TYR A 123 -6.61 13.80 6.38
CA TYR A 123 -7.00 14.33 5.08
C TYR A 123 -8.43 14.85 5.09
N ARG A 124 -9.40 14.06 5.60
CA ARG A 124 -10.79 14.47 5.74
C ARG A 124 -10.94 15.74 6.59
N MET A 125 -10.18 15.83 7.67
CA MET A 125 -10.23 16.99 8.59
C MET A 125 -9.76 18.27 7.91
N VAL A 126 -8.66 18.22 7.14
CA VAL A 126 -8.06 19.42 6.54
C VAL A 126 -8.64 19.78 5.17
N THR A 127 -9.25 18.84 4.44
CA THR A 127 -9.84 19.11 3.11
C THR A 127 -11.37 19.20 3.13
N GLY A 128 -12.01 18.71 4.18
CA GLY A 128 -13.46 18.56 4.21
C GLY A 128 -13.98 17.41 3.32
N GLN A 129 -13.11 16.68 2.61
CA GLN A 129 -13.50 15.62 1.68
C GLN A 129 -13.03 14.25 2.17
N THR A 130 -13.89 13.22 2.05
CA THR A 130 -13.48 11.85 2.30
C THR A 130 -12.60 11.38 1.13
N PRO A 131 -11.42 10.77 1.41
CA PRO A 131 -10.58 10.23 0.34
C PRO A 131 -11.34 9.20 -0.51
N VAL A 132 -10.96 9.11 -1.78
CA VAL A 132 -11.47 8.06 -2.68
C VAL A 132 -11.12 6.69 -2.10
N ALA A 133 -12.08 5.76 -2.10
CA ALA A 133 -11.89 4.42 -1.52
C ALA A 133 -10.78 3.64 -2.24
N ALA A 134 -9.99 2.89 -1.48
CA ALA A 134 -8.81 2.18 -1.96
C ALA A 134 -9.06 1.26 -3.19
N PRO A 135 -10.18 0.51 -3.30
CA PRO A 135 -10.46 -0.27 -4.50
C PRO A 135 -10.58 0.58 -5.76
N GLN A 136 -11.19 1.75 -5.67
CA GLN A 136 -11.31 2.68 -6.80
C GLN A 136 -9.94 3.26 -7.17
N ARG A 137 -9.12 3.61 -6.17
CA ARG A 137 -7.75 4.08 -6.36
C ARG A 137 -6.83 3.02 -6.98
N LYS A 138 -7.03 1.72 -6.69
CA LYS A 138 -6.29 0.62 -7.35
C LYS A 138 -6.52 0.58 -8.85
N VAL A 139 -7.71 0.97 -9.33
CA VAL A 139 -8.02 1.05 -10.77
C VAL A 139 -7.39 2.29 -11.40
N ARG A 140 -7.59 3.44 -10.77
CA ARG A 140 -7.00 4.72 -11.14
C ARG A 140 -6.80 5.53 -9.87
N ASP A 141 -5.56 5.82 -9.53
CA ASP A 141 -5.27 6.64 -8.35
C ASP A 141 -5.64 8.10 -8.63
N SER A 142 -6.80 8.48 -8.08
CA SER A 142 -7.40 9.81 -8.21
C SER A 142 -7.41 10.55 -6.87
N LEU A 143 -6.50 10.21 -5.94
CA LEU A 143 -6.38 10.95 -4.70
C LEU A 143 -5.85 12.36 -5.03
N GLU A 144 -6.68 13.36 -4.79
CA GLU A 144 -6.28 14.75 -4.95
C GLU A 144 -5.33 15.19 -3.83
N SER A 145 -4.42 16.10 -4.15
CA SER A 145 -3.52 16.68 -3.15
C SER A 145 -4.34 17.52 -2.15
N ALA A 146 -4.09 17.33 -0.84
CA ALA A 146 -4.75 18.13 0.18
C ALA A 146 -4.46 19.63 0.01
N HIS A 147 -3.27 19.99 -0.47
CA HIS A 147 -2.91 21.38 -0.80
C HIS A 147 -3.72 21.94 -1.98
N SER A 148 -4.06 21.11 -2.97
CA SER A 148 -4.88 21.54 -4.12
C SER A 148 -6.34 21.82 -3.74
N LEU A 149 -6.86 21.05 -2.77
CA LEU A 149 -8.23 21.21 -2.29
C LEU A 149 -8.37 22.34 -1.28
N GLU A 150 -7.32 22.56 -0.48
CA GLU A 150 -7.33 23.57 0.59
C GLU A 150 -5.96 24.25 0.63
N ALA A 151 -5.91 25.48 0.15
CA ALA A 151 -4.67 26.27 0.03
C ALA A 151 -4.00 26.54 1.40
N GLY A 152 -4.74 26.47 2.49
CA GLY A 152 -4.23 26.59 3.87
C GLY A 152 -3.40 25.38 4.32
N VAL A 153 -3.43 24.27 3.58
CA VAL A 153 -2.62 23.08 3.87
C VAL A 153 -1.25 23.23 3.18
N PRO A 154 -0.12 23.24 3.92
CA PRO A 154 1.20 23.32 3.31
C PRO A 154 1.50 22.12 2.40
N THR A 155 2.28 22.35 1.35
CA THR A 155 2.65 21.31 0.38
C THR A 155 3.34 20.11 1.05
N TRP A 156 4.29 20.36 1.97
CA TRP A 156 4.96 19.30 2.71
C TRP A 156 3.99 18.43 3.52
N PHE A 157 2.98 19.04 4.18
CA PHE A 157 1.97 18.32 4.94
C PHE A 157 1.09 17.45 4.03
N SER A 158 0.69 17.99 2.89
CA SER A 158 -0.03 17.26 1.85
C SER A 158 0.76 16.06 1.33
N GLN A 159 2.07 16.21 1.14
CA GLN A 159 2.97 15.12 0.73
C GLN A 159 3.08 14.02 1.81
N VAL A 160 3.12 14.39 3.09
CA VAL A 160 3.08 13.41 4.20
C VAL A 160 1.80 12.58 4.12
N LEU A 161 0.64 13.23 3.97
CA LEU A 161 -0.64 12.51 3.84
C LEU A 161 -0.65 11.58 2.62
N ALA A 162 -0.18 12.06 1.48
CA ALA A 162 -0.09 11.25 0.26
C ALA A 162 0.85 10.04 0.45
N CYS A 163 1.99 10.22 1.12
CA CYS A 163 2.93 9.15 1.43
C CYS A 163 2.33 8.11 2.37
N ALA A 164 1.64 8.55 3.43
CA ALA A 164 0.97 7.67 4.39
C ALA A 164 -0.22 6.94 3.77
N MET A 165 -0.86 7.49 2.72
CA MET A 165 -1.95 6.86 1.98
C MET A 165 -1.53 6.17 0.68
N ARG A 166 -0.25 5.81 0.50
CA ARG A 166 0.19 5.01 -0.66
C ARG A 166 -0.54 3.67 -0.70
N LEU A 167 -0.93 3.22 -1.90
CA LEU A 167 -1.63 1.96 -2.09
C LEU A 167 -0.73 0.75 -1.81
N ASP A 168 0.55 0.84 -2.15
CA ASP A 168 1.56 -0.18 -1.84
C ASP A 168 1.99 -0.05 -0.38
N PRO A 169 1.69 -1.05 0.50
CA PRO A 169 2.07 -1.00 1.91
C PRO A 169 3.58 -0.86 2.14
N ALA A 170 4.41 -1.45 1.26
CA ALA A 170 5.87 -1.40 1.40
C ALA A 170 6.46 0.00 1.14
N LYS A 171 5.72 0.86 0.43
CA LYS A 171 6.11 2.24 0.14
C LYS A 171 5.48 3.27 1.09
N ARG A 172 4.68 2.80 2.03
CA ARG A 172 3.98 3.61 3.03
C ARG A 172 4.84 3.79 4.27
N MET A 173 4.59 4.82 5.07
CA MET A 173 5.11 4.90 6.44
C MET A 173 4.70 3.68 7.24
N GLN A 174 5.63 3.08 7.99
CA GLN A 174 5.43 1.78 8.62
C GLN A 174 4.89 1.88 10.03
N THR A 175 5.07 3.03 10.69
CA THR A 175 4.69 3.21 12.09
C THR A 175 3.97 4.53 12.33
N VAL A 176 3.13 4.55 13.37
CA VAL A 176 2.43 5.77 13.80
C VAL A 176 3.39 6.85 14.30
N PRO A 177 4.45 6.54 15.08
CA PRO A 177 5.45 7.54 15.45
C PRO A 177 6.14 8.22 14.26
N GLU A 178 6.39 7.50 13.16
CA GLU A 178 6.88 8.11 11.92
C GLU A 178 5.90 9.14 11.36
N LEU A 179 4.60 8.79 11.30
CA LEU A 179 3.56 9.69 10.84
C LEU A 179 3.45 10.93 11.74
N MET A 180 3.45 10.74 13.07
CA MET A 180 3.40 11.84 14.03
C MET A 180 4.55 12.82 13.84
N SER A 181 5.76 12.32 13.73
CA SER A 181 6.96 13.13 13.52
C SER A 181 6.91 13.89 12.20
N ALA A 182 6.51 13.22 11.11
CA ALA A 182 6.40 13.83 9.79
C ALA A 182 5.30 14.90 9.72
N LEU A 183 4.17 14.72 10.40
CA LEU A 183 3.10 15.73 10.48
C LEU A 183 3.48 16.94 11.34
N THR A 184 4.53 16.82 12.15
CA THR A 184 4.93 17.87 13.11
C THR A 184 6.04 18.77 12.58
N ASP A 185 7.02 18.20 11.89
CA ASP A 185 8.22 18.92 11.44
C ASP A 185 8.44 18.73 9.94
N PRO A 186 8.42 19.83 9.16
CA PRO A 186 8.70 19.78 7.72
C PRO A 186 10.11 19.27 7.41
N ASN A 187 11.10 19.46 8.27
CA ASN A 187 12.45 18.94 8.04
C ASN A 187 12.48 17.41 8.16
N VAL A 188 11.77 16.86 9.14
CA VAL A 188 11.60 15.41 9.28
C VAL A 188 10.87 14.83 8.07
N ALA A 189 9.79 15.48 7.63
CA ALA A 189 9.04 15.08 6.44
C ALA A 189 9.95 15.05 5.20
N ASN A 190 10.69 16.12 4.93
CA ASN A 190 11.59 16.21 3.78
C ASN A 190 12.72 15.16 3.84
N ALA A 191 13.33 14.96 5.00
CA ALA A 191 14.36 13.92 5.19
C ALA A 191 13.82 12.49 4.94
N MET A 192 12.55 12.23 5.24
CA MET A 192 11.90 10.95 4.94
C MET A 192 11.68 10.76 3.42
N PHE A 193 11.29 11.82 2.71
CA PHE A 193 11.11 11.77 1.26
C PHE A 193 12.44 11.53 0.52
N GLU A 194 13.51 12.21 0.93
CA GLU A 194 14.85 12.03 0.38
C GLU A 194 15.40 10.62 0.60
N ARG A 195 15.19 10.03 1.78
CA ARG A 195 15.57 8.63 2.06
C ARG A 195 14.81 7.63 1.18
N GLY A 196 13.52 7.86 0.95
CA GLY A 196 12.70 7.03 0.09
C GLY A 196 13.19 7.01 -1.36
N ASP A 197 13.57 8.17 -1.89
CA ASP A 197 14.09 8.31 -3.25
C ASP A 197 15.48 7.68 -3.41
N ASN A 198 16.38 7.90 -2.44
CA ASN A 198 17.72 7.33 -2.44
C ASN A 198 17.71 5.79 -2.32
N GLN A 199 16.77 5.21 -1.57
CA GLN A 199 16.65 3.76 -1.43
C GLN A 199 16.18 3.08 -2.72
N ILE A 200 15.33 3.73 -3.50
CA ILE A 200 14.91 3.26 -4.83
C ILE A 200 16.07 3.37 -5.82
N SER A 201 16.84 4.46 -5.75
CA SER A 201 18.02 4.69 -6.61
C SER A 201 19.12 3.67 -6.34
N THR A 202 19.48 3.41 -5.10
CA THR A 202 20.51 2.42 -4.73
C THR A 202 20.12 0.99 -5.12
N ARG A 203 18.87 0.59 -4.97
CA ARG A 203 18.39 -0.72 -5.46
C ARG A 203 18.49 -0.85 -6.97
N LYS A 204 18.14 0.20 -7.72
CA LYS A 204 18.31 0.23 -9.18
C LYS A 204 19.79 0.18 -9.58
N ILE A 205 20.65 0.93 -8.91
CA ILE A 205 22.09 0.93 -9.15
C ILE A 205 22.68 -0.45 -8.84
N MET A 206 22.33 -1.09 -7.74
CA MET A 206 22.78 -2.45 -7.42
C MET A 206 22.28 -3.48 -8.44
N ALA A 207 21.04 -3.39 -8.91
CA ALA A 207 20.53 -4.29 -9.94
C ALA A 207 21.28 -4.11 -11.26
N VAL A 208 21.53 -2.87 -11.69
CA VAL A 208 22.32 -2.57 -12.90
C VAL A 208 23.76 -3.05 -12.74
N SER A 209 24.39 -2.83 -11.59
CA SER A 209 25.77 -3.29 -11.34
C SER A 209 25.89 -4.82 -11.38
N LEU A 210 24.90 -5.56 -10.84
CA LEU A 210 24.85 -7.02 -10.92
C LEU A 210 24.74 -7.52 -12.37
N VAL A 211 23.92 -6.87 -13.19
CA VAL A 211 23.80 -7.19 -14.61
C VAL A 211 25.10 -6.91 -15.36
N VAL A 212 25.75 -5.78 -15.09
CA VAL A 212 27.05 -5.44 -15.68
C VAL A 212 28.13 -6.44 -15.28
N ILE A 213 28.20 -6.81 -13.99
CA ILE A 213 29.15 -7.84 -13.51
C ILE A 213 28.88 -9.18 -14.17
N PHE A 214 27.62 -9.59 -14.30
CA PHE A 214 27.26 -10.84 -14.98
C PHE A 214 27.70 -10.84 -16.45
N VAL A 215 27.44 -9.74 -17.17
CA VAL A 215 27.89 -9.59 -18.56
C VAL A 215 29.42 -9.66 -18.69
N LEU A 216 30.16 -9.00 -17.79
CA LEU A 216 31.61 -9.02 -17.76
C LEU A 216 32.16 -10.43 -17.50
N VAL A 217 31.54 -11.17 -16.57
CA VAL A 217 31.92 -12.57 -16.28
C VAL A 217 31.66 -13.44 -17.48
N VAL A 218 30.52 -13.31 -18.17
CA VAL A 218 30.24 -14.07 -19.40
C VAL A 218 31.23 -13.75 -20.51
N LEU A 219 31.58 -12.48 -20.71
CA LEU A 219 32.59 -12.06 -21.68
C LEU A 219 33.98 -12.62 -21.34
N LEU A 220 34.34 -12.66 -20.08
CA LEU A 220 35.61 -13.19 -19.60
C LEU A 220 35.69 -14.71 -19.79
N LEU A 221 34.60 -15.43 -19.51
CA LEU A 221 34.49 -16.85 -19.77
C LEU A 221 34.55 -17.16 -21.28
N TRP A 222 33.96 -16.31 -22.11
CA TRP A 222 34.00 -16.42 -23.56
C TRP A 222 35.41 -16.17 -24.09
N SER A 223 36.13 -15.19 -23.53
CA SER A 223 37.54 -14.92 -23.85
C SER A 223 38.46 -16.06 -23.45
N LEU A 224 38.24 -16.70 -22.30
CA LEU A 224 39.00 -17.86 -21.84
C LEU A 224 38.69 -19.14 -22.65
N ALA A 225 37.44 -19.30 -23.10
CA ALA A 225 37.01 -20.41 -23.93
C ALA A 225 37.43 -20.27 -25.41
N GLY A 226 37.69 -19.05 -25.88
CA GLY A 226 38.10 -18.72 -27.24
C GLY A 226 39.61 -18.87 -27.53
N GLY A 227 40.42 -19.20 -26.50
CA GLY A 227 41.88 -19.28 -26.58
C GLY A 227 42.47 -20.59 -27.03
N SER A 228 41.88 -21.35 -27.96
CA SER A 228 42.51 -22.50 -28.58
C SER A 228 41.95 -22.73 -30.00
N ARG A 229 42.45 -21.96 -30.94
CA ARG A 229 42.44 -22.34 -32.35
C ARG A 229 43.79 -22.04 -32.93
N ASP A 230 44.66 -23.02 -32.81
CA ASP A 230 45.92 -23.09 -33.53
C ASP A 230 45.65 -23.44 -34.99
N GLY A 231 46.52 -22.92 -35.84
CA GLY A 231 46.41 -22.93 -37.28
C GLY A 231 46.49 -24.31 -37.95
N GLY A 232 45.77 -24.41 -39.03
CA GLY A 232 45.87 -25.47 -40.00
C GLY A 232 45.55 -24.95 -41.40
N THR A 233 46.55 -24.78 -42.23
CA THR A 233 46.53 -24.31 -43.61
C THR A 233 45.71 -25.20 -44.56
N PRO A 234 45.28 -24.69 -45.73
CA PRO A 234 44.24 -25.27 -46.57
C PRO A 234 44.80 -26.25 -47.62
N SER A 235 44.04 -27.26 -47.97
CA SER A 235 44.30 -28.01 -49.21
C SER A 235 43.00 -28.47 -49.89
N ALA A 236 42.86 -27.94 -51.12
CA ALA A 236 42.20 -28.46 -52.29
C ALA A 236 40.82 -29.13 -52.30
N THR A 237 39.97 -28.46 -53.06
CA THR A 237 38.79 -28.94 -53.82
C THR A 237 39.06 -30.26 -54.58
N PRO A 238 38.04 -31.16 -54.85
CA PRO A 238 37.15 -30.89 -56.00
C PRO A 238 35.61 -31.21 -55.74
N GLN A 239 34.81 -30.54 -56.56
CA GLN A 239 33.44 -30.77 -56.90
C GLN A 239 33.36 -31.82 -58.05
N PRO A 240 32.20 -32.32 -58.56
CA PRO A 240 30.81 -32.44 -58.04
C PRO A 240 30.22 -33.85 -58.24
N THR A 241 29.01 -34.14 -57.81
CA THR A 241 28.00 -34.81 -58.62
C THR A 241 26.65 -34.86 -57.94
N ALA A 242 25.62 -34.63 -58.75
CA ALA A 242 24.18 -34.50 -58.43
C ALA A 242 23.53 -35.85 -58.11
N ALA A 243 22.42 -35.85 -57.44
CA ALA A 243 21.12 -36.37 -57.83
C ALA A 243 20.22 -36.70 -56.63
N ALA A 244 19.14 -36.04 -56.62
CA ALA A 244 17.75 -36.53 -56.70
C ALA A 244 17.05 -37.02 -55.41
N ALA A 245 16.02 -36.32 -55.13
CA ALA A 245 14.63 -36.72 -54.98
C ALA A 245 14.07 -37.19 -53.63
N ALA A 246 13.08 -36.41 -53.21
CA ALA A 246 11.75 -36.79 -52.75
C ALA A 246 11.56 -37.31 -51.32
N GLY A 247 10.57 -36.70 -50.69
CA GLY A 247 9.82 -37.31 -49.59
C GLY A 247 9.24 -36.29 -48.61
N GLU A 248 8.06 -35.80 -48.95
CA GLU A 248 7.09 -35.15 -48.01
C GLU A 248 6.96 -35.92 -46.69
N ASN A 249 6.76 -35.21 -45.62
CA ASN A 249 5.50 -35.33 -44.87
C ASN A 249 5.41 -34.24 -43.75
N THR A 250 4.44 -33.41 -43.99
CA THR A 250 3.78 -32.53 -43.03
C THR A 250 3.05 -33.36 -41.97
N GLU A 251 3.26 -33.07 -40.71
CA GLU A 251 2.27 -33.39 -39.70
C GLU A 251 2.08 -32.17 -38.76
N ALA A 252 0.94 -31.56 -38.98
CA ALA A 252 0.41 -30.46 -38.18
C ALA A 252 -0.15 -31.01 -36.85
N ALA A 253 0.37 -30.56 -35.74
CA ALA A 253 -0.19 -30.83 -34.42
C ALA A 253 -1.45 -29.98 -34.20
N THR A 254 -2.57 -30.65 -34.16
CA THR A 254 -3.92 -30.10 -33.87
C THR A 254 -4.06 -29.77 -32.38
N VAL A 255 -4.46 -28.56 -32.08
CA VAL A 255 -4.85 -28.13 -30.73
C VAL A 255 -6.28 -28.63 -30.44
N PRO A 256 -6.56 -29.27 -29.29
CA PRO A 256 -7.93 -29.67 -28.94
C PRO A 256 -8.75 -28.49 -28.45
N ASN A 257 -9.94 -28.41 -29.01
CA ASN A 257 -10.99 -27.44 -28.69
C ASN A 257 -11.68 -27.82 -27.36
N LEU A 258 -11.57 -26.97 -26.35
CA LEU A 258 -12.26 -27.10 -25.06
C LEU A 258 -13.52 -26.21 -25.04
N VAL A 259 -14.57 -26.64 -25.73
CA VAL A 259 -15.92 -26.09 -25.54
C VAL A 259 -16.73 -27.11 -24.74
N GLY A 260 -17.17 -26.72 -23.55
CA GLY A 260 -18.23 -27.42 -22.80
C GLY A 260 -17.89 -27.97 -21.42
N LEU A 261 -17.63 -27.12 -20.45
CA LEU A 261 -17.82 -27.48 -19.04
C LEU A 261 -18.76 -26.47 -18.41
N ARG A 262 -19.99 -26.92 -18.17
CA ARG A 262 -20.98 -26.21 -17.32
C ARG A 262 -20.60 -26.48 -15.86
N TYR A 263 -20.55 -25.44 -15.08
CA TYR A 263 -20.56 -25.55 -13.62
C TYR A 263 -22.00 -25.67 -13.15
N THR A 264 -22.27 -26.71 -12.35
CA THR A 264 -23.44 -26.82 -11.49
C THR A 264 -23.09 -26.34 -10.11
#